data_1efa6648867e8fde5b02426c331bbc70
#
_entry.id   1efa6648867e8fde5b02426c331bbc70
#
_cell.length_a   1.000
_cell.length_b   1.000
_cell.length_c   1.000
_cell.angle_alpha   90.00
_cell.angle_beta   90.00
_cell.angle_gamma   90.00
#
_symmetry.space_group_name_H-M   'P 1'
#
loop_
_entity.id
_entity.type
_entity.pdbx_description
1 polymer ?
#
loop_
_entity_poly.entity_id
_entity_poly.type
_entity_poly.pdbx_seq_one_letter_code
_entity_poly.pdbx_strand_id
1 'polypeptide(L)'
;MNKTRIAALLLAACCAMQAQAQTAQTAPAASTPAKATAKNIIFFLGDGMGPTTITAARIFKTGEDGLLNFERLDRTARIKTYSADAQVTDSAPSMGAYMTGVKINNDVISMKDAKPVAPGKDANGNPTIDRCGANNGSAPMTILELAKANGKAVGAVTTTELTHATPASTFAHVCDRDMSYTIAQQVVPGGAGYNTRLGDGVDVLMGGGKIHFTPFDAKRNPKGRGDGRDLVAELGARGYFVASTRADMQSARVGRKFVGIYADSHLDYASKRRPEQPTLAEMTAKAIELLSTNPKGFFLMVEGGKIDHALHDTNARNALVETVAFDEAIQTAVDRMRAIDPGLENTLIVVTADHDHTMVLNGYPKRGNPVLDIVRGYASGEPTRDADGKTFTTLVFGNGPNRPDLRADVDSATALAEDYHQETGVRWSSESHGGGDVKLYATGAGSAPFKGTMENTRVFDLMKAAFGF
;
A
#
# COMPACT_ATOMS: atom_id res chain seq x y z
N MET A 1 -50.11 -41.94 -47.18
CA MET A 1 -50.97 -43.16 -46.95
C MET A 1 -50.55 -43.76 -45.61
N ASN A 2 -51.59 -43.88 -44.79
CA ASN A 2 -51.74 -44.74 -43.60
C ASN A 2 -50.78 -44.53 -42.40
N LYS A 3 -51.28 -43.94 -41.31
CA LYS A 3 -52.17 -44.48 -40.23
C LYS A 3 -51.61 -45.76 -39.63
N THR A 4 -51.29 -45.91 -38.35
CA THR A 4 -52.24 -46.07 -37.25
C THR A 4 -51.56 -46.30 -35.91
N ARG A 5 -51.99 -45.57 -34.85
CA ARG A 5 -52.52 -46.03 -33.54
C ARG A 5 -51.63 -46.76 -32.55
N ILE A 6 -51.35 -46.08 -31.41
CA ILE A 6 -52.00 -46.21 -30.09
C ILE A 6 -51.88 -47.64 -29.47
N ALA A 7 -51.20 -47.71 -28.33
CA ALA A 7 -51.62 -48.52 -27.17
C ALA A 7 -51.08 -47.90 -25.88
N ALA A 8 -51.98 -47.41 -25.06
CA ALA A 8 -51.77 -47.07 -23.66
C ALA A 8 -51.82 -48.40 -22.87
N LEU A 9 -50.90 -48.61 -21.96
CA LEU A 9 -51.01 -49.59 -20.91
C LEU A 9 -50.73 -48.92 -19.56
N LEU A 10 -51.79 -48.75 -18.81
CA LEU A 10 -51.78 -48.52 -17.38
C LEU A 10 -51.28 -49.79 -16.65
N LEU A 11 -50.26 -49.66 -15.81
CA LEU A 11 -50.01 -50.59 -14.74
C LEU A 11 -49.78 -49.82 -13.46
N ALA A 12 -50.72 -49.97 -12.56
CA ALA A 12 -50.61 -49.58 -11.18
C ALA A 12 -49.56 -50.46 -10.47
N ALA A 13 -48.63 -49.87 -9.77
CA ALA A 13 -47.75 -50.62 -8.89
C ALA A 13 -47.52 -49.84 -7.60
N CYS A 14 -47.96 -50.38 -6.57
CA CYS A 14 -47.60 -50.36 -5.16
C CYS A 14 -46.67 -49.26 -4.63
N CYS A 15 -47.24 -48.42 -3.79
CA CYS A 15 -46.52 -47.64 -2.77
C CYS A 15 -45.71 -48.57 -1.87
N ALA A 16 -44.40 -48.56 -2.04
CA ALA A 16 -43.49 -48.99 -0.95
C ALA A 16 -42.92 -47.71 -0.34
N MET A 17 -43.42 -47.34 0.84
CA MET A 17 -42.80 -46.31 1.68
C MET A 17 -41.45 -46.82 2.16
N GLN A 18 -40.36 -46.35 1.52
CA GLN A 18 -39.07 -46.42 2.14
C GLN A 18 -38.89 -45.16 3.00
N ALA A 19 -38.94 -45.36 4.31
CA ALA A 19 -38.50 -44.37 5.29
C ALA A 19 -37.01 -44.16 5.09
N GLN A 20 -36.60 -43.06 4.40
CA GLN A 20 -35.26 -42.60 4.42
C GLN A 20 -34.98 -42.00 5.80
N ALA A 21 -34.18 -42.68 6.60
CA ALA A 21 -33.57 -42.11 7.78
C ALA A 21 -32.72 -40.93 7.35
N GLN A 22 -33.21 -39.68 7.54
CA GLN A 22 -32.39 -38.49 7.48
C GLN A 22 -31.36 -38.62 8.62
N THR A 23 -30.13 -39.00 8.26
CA THR A 23 -28.98 -38.80 9.13
C THR A 23 -28.88 -37.29 9.34
N ALA A 24 -29.15 -36.83 10.53
CA ALA A 24 -28.90 -35.48 10.96
C ALA A 24 -27.41 -35.20 10.72
N GLN A 25 -27.13 -34.42 9.68
CA GLN A 25 -25.81 -33.83 9.50
C GLN A 25 -25.56 -32.94 10.71
N THR A 26 -24.78 -33.44 11.64
CA THR A 26 -24.24 -32.61 12.74
C THR A 26 -23.56 -31.42 12.13
N ALA A 27 -24.03 -30.22 12.42
CA ALA A 27 -23.37 -28.99 12.08
C ALA A 27 -21.89 -29.11 12.49
N PRO A 28 -20.94 -28.67 11.63
CA PRO A 28 -19.55 -28.71 12.02
C PRO A 28 -19.38 -27.94 13.32
N ALA A 29 -18.81 -28.62 14.33
CA ALA A 29 -18.51 -28.05 15.62
C ALA A 29 -17.82 -26.69 15.39
N ALA A 30 -18.32 -25.67 16.08
CA ALA A 30 -17.69 -24.35 16.07
C ALA A 30 -16.20 -24.55 16.35
N SER A 31 -15.37 -24.30 15.38
CA SER A 31 -13.91 -24.38 15.53
C SER A 31 -13.52 -23.47 16.68
N THR A 32 -12.89 -24.03 17.69
CA THR A 32 -12.23 -23.27 18.76
C THR A 32 -11.45 -22.13 18.11
N PRO A 33 -11.58 -20.87 18.58
CA PRO A 33 -10.83 -19.77 18.00
C PRO A 33 -9.35 -20.17 17.94
N ALA A 34 -8.76 -20.12 16.77
CA ALA A 34 -7.35 -20.43 16.61
C ALA A 34 -6.56 -19.54 17.59
N LYS A 35 -5.76 -20.18 18.46
CA LYS A 35 -4.90 -19.46 19.41
C LYS A 35 -4.14 -18.39 18.65
N ALA A 36 -4.11 -17.15 19.16
CA ALA A 36 -3.30 -16.05 18.60
C ALA A 36 -1.90 -16.59 18.29
N THR A 37 -1.50 -16.47 17.04
CA THR A 37 -0.24 -17.05 16.57
C THR A 37 0.82 -15.99 16.32
N ALA A 38 0.44 -14.71 16.12
CA ALA A 38 1.36 -13.61 15.86
C ALA A 38 1.47 -12.68 17.09
N LYS A 39 2.70 -12.43 17.50
CA LYS A 39 3.07 -11.39 18.46
C LYS A 39 3.37 -10.09 17.74
N ASN A 40 3.98 -10.19 16.56
CA ASN A 40 4.37 -9.09 15.71
C ASN A 40 3.66 -9.21 14.35
N ILE A 41 3.23 -8.07 13.81
CA ILE A 41 2.78 -7.98 12.41
C ILE A 41 3.53 -6.85 11.74
N ILE A 42 4.11 -7.15 10.56
CA ILE A 42 4.68 -6.16 9.65
C ILE A 42 3.85 -6.20 8.36
N PHE A 43 3.20 -5.08 8.07
CA PHE A 43 2.39 -4.90 6.88
C PHE A 43 3.11 -3.99 5.90
N PHE A 44 3.51 -4.53 4.77
CA PHE A 44 4.14 -3.80 3.68
C PHE A 44 3.12 -3.44 2.61
N LEU A 45 3.14 -2.18 2.17
CA LEU A 45 2.33 -1.69 1.07
C LEU A 45 3.21 -1.01 0.03
N GLY A 46 3.21 -1.57 -1.20
CA GLY A 46 3.73 -0.87 -2.37
C GLY A 46 2.59 -0.11 -3.03
N ASP A 47 2.58 1.22 -2.87
CA ASP A 47 1.54 2.08 -3.42
C ASP A 47 1.52 1.96 -4.95
N GLY A 48 0.35 1.62 -5.51
CA GLY A 48 0.19 1.41 -6.94
C GLY A 48 0.96 0.21 -7.54
N MET A 49 1.52 -0.68 -6.70
CA MET A 49 2.34 -1.82 -7.15
C MET A 49 1.48 -2.97 -7.69
N GLY A 50 0.91 -2.77 -8.87
CA GLY A 50 0.10 -3.78 -9.54
C GLY A 50 0.89 -4.95 -10.13
N PRO A 51 0.20 -5.96 -10.70
CA PRO A 51 0.84 -7.18 -11.20
C PRO A 51 1.86 -6.94 -12.31
N THR A 52 1.62 -5.97 -13.20
CA THR A 52 2.57 -5.62 -14.26
C THR A 52 3.82 -4.96 -13.69
N THR A 53 3.66 -4.07 -12.71
CA THR A 53 4.78 -3.43 -12.00
C THR A 53 5.69 -4.46 -11.34
N ILE A 54 5.12 -5.46 -10.66
CA ILE A 54 5.88 -6.59 -10.07
C ILE A 54 6.64 -7.36 -11.14
N THR A 55 5.97 -7.72 -12.23
CA THR A 55 6.58 -8.47 -13.34
C THR A 55 7.73 -7.70 -13.98
N ALA A 56 7.52 -6.42 -14.26
CA ALA A 56 8.53 -5.55 -14.86
C ALA A 56 9.73 -5.33 -13.91
N ALA A 57 9.49 -5.12 -12.61
CA ALA A 57 10.55 -4.98 -11.61
C ALA A 57 11.37 -6.27 -11.44
N ARG A 58 10.73 -7.44 -11.48
CA ARG A 58 11.45 -8.73 -11.49
C ARG A 58 12.36 -8.84 -12.69
N ILE A 59 11.84 -8.61 -13.91
CA ILE A 59 12.65 -8.66 -15.14
C ILE A 59 13.80 -7.64 -15.06
N PHE A 60 13.52 -6.44 -14.58
CA PHE A 60 14.52 -5.37 -14.40
C PHE A 60 15.65 -5.78 -13.45
N LYS A 61 15.34 -6.41 -12.33
CA LYS A 61 16.30 -6.77 -11.28
C LYS A 61 17.02 -8.09 -11.54
N THR A 62 16.28 -9.12 -12.00
CA THR A 62 16.76 -10.52 -11.98
C THR A 62 16.54 -11.27 -13.30
N GLY A 63 15.93 -10.64 -14.31
CA GLY A 63 15.50 -11.30 -15.53
C GLY A 63 14.20 -12.10 -15.36
N GLU A 64 13.74 -12.72 -16.44
CA GLU A 64 12.45 -13.43 -16.49
C GLU A 64 12.40 -14.64 -15.55
N ASP A 65 13.52 -15.34 -15.33
CA ASP A 65 13.60 -16.54 -14.48
C ASP A 65 13.80 -16.25 -13.00
N GLY A 66 14.11 -15.00 -12.66
CA GLY A 66 14.39 -14.61 -11.29
C GLY A 66 13.12 -14.45 -10.45
N LEU A 67 13.31 -14.12 -9.19
CA LEU A 67 12.23 -13.76 -8.24
C LEU A 67 12.67 -12.55 -7.43
N LEU A 68 11.75 -11.66 -7.16
CA LEU A 68 11.90 -10.67 -6.10
C LEU A 68 11.85 -11.37 -4.73
N ASN A 69 12.38 -10.73 -3.70
CA ASN A 69 12.44 -11.32 -2.36
C ASN A 69 11.06 -11.63 -1.79
N PHE A 70 10.08 -10.73 -1.98
CA PHE A 70 8.73 -10.97 -1.51
C PHE A 70 7.98 -12.05 -2.30
N GLU A 71 8.37 -12.35 -3.56
CA GLU A 71 7.80 -13.46 -4.32
C GLU A 71 8.20 -14.83 -3.76
N ARG A 72 9.19 -14.89 -2.85
CA ARG A 72 9.63 -16.10 -2.14
C ARG A 72 8.86 -16.37 -0.86
N LEU A 73 7.91 -15.51 -0.47
CA LEU A 73 7.09 -15.71 0.71
C LEU A 73 6.08 -16.86 0.50
N ASP A 74 5.71 -17.54 1.58
CA ASP A 74 5.04 -18.86 1.53
C ASP A 74 3.62 -18.85 0.97
N ARG A 75 2.93 -17.71 1.03
CA ARG A 75 1.51 -17.58 0.67
C ARG A 75 1.32 -16.49 -0.36
N THR A 76 0.37 -16.75 -1.27
CA THR A 76 -0.06 -15.77 -2.26
C THR A 76 -1.57 -15.71 -2.33
N ALA A 77 -2.08 -14.49 -2.52
CA ALA A 77 -3.50 -14.22 -2.75
C ALA A 77 -3.68 -13.15 -3.83
N ARG A 78 -4.92 -12.95 -4.24
CA ARG A 78 -5.35 -11.86 -5.11
C ARG A 78 -6.35 -11.01 -4.33
N ILE A 79 -6.20 -9.70 -4.40
CA ILE A 79 -7.00 -8.75 -3.63
C ILE A 79 -7.81 -7.87 -4.58
N LYS A 80 -9.11 -7.80 -4.34
CA LYS A 80 -10.01 -6.84 -4.99
C LYS A 80 -9.90 -5.50 -4.29
N THR A 81 -9.65 -4.45 -5.06
CA THR A 81 -9.25 -3.14 -4.51
C THR A 81 -10.33 -2.07 -4.58
N TYR A 82 -11.42 -2.25 -5.33
CA TYR A 82 -12.47 -1.25 -5.50
C TYR A 82 -12.91 -0.60 -4.17
N SER A 83 -13.20 0.70 -4.21
CA SER A 83 -13.65 1.48 -3.04
C SER A 83 -15.17 1.32 -2.80
N ALA A 84 -15.72 2.03 -1.83
CA ALA A 84 -17.15 1.98 -1.55
C ALA A 84 -18.00 2.63 -2.65
N ASP A 85 -17.46 3.58 -3.39
CA ASP A 85 -18.16 4.41 -4.38
C ASP A 85 -17.55 4.38 -5.79
N ALA A 86 -16.39 3.71 -6.01
CA ALA A 86 -15.74 3.66 -7.31
C ALA A 86 -15.19 2.28 -7.67
N GLN A 87 -15.20 1.95 -8.98
CA GLN A 87 -14.61 0.73 -9.54
C GLN A 87 -13.08 0.74 -9.45
N VAL A 88 -12.48 1.92 -9.53
CA VAL A 88 -11.05 2.16 -9.35
C VAL A 88 -10.85 2.96 -8.09
N THR A 89 -10.10 2.40 -7.17
CA THR A 89 -9.88 3.02 -5.86
C THR A 89 -8.80 4.10 -5.90
N ASP A 90 -8.92 5.06 -4.99
CA ASP A 90 -7.84 5.91 -4.51
C ASP A 90 -7.06 5.17 -3.39
N SER A 91 -5.84 5.62 -3.05
CA SER A 91 -5.01 5.01 -2.00
C SER A 91 -5.66 5.09 -0.62
N ALA A 92 -6.33 6.21 -0.30
CA ALA A 92 -6.96 6.44 1.01
C ALA A 92 -8.00 5.36 1.38
N PRO A 93 -9.04 5.08 0.54
CA PRO A 93 -10.04 4.07 0.87
C PRO A 93 -9.49 2.64 0.83
N SER A 94 -8.54 2.34 -0.05
CA SER A 94 -7.98 1.00 -0.12
C SER A 94 -7.12 0.68 1.09
N MET A 95 -6.20 1.59 1.46
CA MET A 95 -5.43 1.42 2.70
C MET A 95 -6.36 1.45 3.92
N GLY A 96 -7.35 2.34 3.95
CA GLY A 96 -8.36 2.38 5.00
C GLY A 96 -9.09 1.04 5.14
N ALA A 97 -9.39 0.34 4.05
CA ALA A 97 -10.00 -0.99 4.09
C ALA A 97 -9.07 -2.05 4.72
N TYR A 98 -7.77 -2.03 4.40
CA TYR A 98 -6.78 -2.89 5.06
C TYR A 98 -6.64 -2.58 6.55
N MET A 99 -6.79 -1.34 6.95
CA MET A 99 -6.57 -0.92 8.33
C MET A 99 -7.82 -1.03 9.21
N THR A 100 -9.03 -1.00 8.64
CA THR A 100 -10.28 -0.92 9.41
C THR A 100 -11.27 -2.05 9.15
N GLY A 101 -11.08 -2.83 8.08
CA GLY A 101 -11.99 -3.90 7.69
C GLY A 101 -13.30 -3.43 7.05
N VAL A 102 -13.40 -2.16 6.64
CA VAL A 102 -14.60 -1.63 5.97
C VAL A 102 -14.24 -0.97 4.64
N LYS A 103 -15.14 -1.04 3.66
CA LYS A 103 -15.01 -0.27 2.42
C LYS A 103 -15.26 1.21 2.73
N ILE A 104 -14.47 2.07 2.12
CA ILE A 104 -14.45 3.52 2.35
C ILE A 104 -14.61 4.21 1.00
N ASN A 105 -15.18 5.41 0.97
CA ASN A 105 -15.29 6.23 -0.23
C ASN A 105 -13.93 6.81 -0.64
N ASN A 106 -13.73 7.06 -1.93
CA ASN A 106 -12.53 7.73 -2.42
C ASN A 106 -12.26 9.03 -1.66
N ASP A 107 -11.00 9.42 -1.54
CA ASP A 107 -10.48 10.57 -0.80
C ASP A 107 -10.62 10.51 0.75
N VAL A 108 -11.31 9.54 1.30
CA VAL A 108 -11.60 9.46 2.74
C VAL A 108 -10.58 8.60 3.49
N ILE A 109 -10.02 9.13 4.58
CA ILE A 109 -9.05 8.44 5.46
C ILE A 109 -9.76 7.73 6.61
N SER A 110 -9.82 6.41 6.58
CA SER A 110 -10.27 5.52 7.67
C SER A 110 -11.59 5.94 8.37
N MET A 111 -12.55 6.47 7.59
CA MET A 111 -13.89 6.79 8.05
C MET A 111 -14.94 6.06 7.21
N LYS A 112 -15.75 5.26 7.89
CA LYS A 112 -16.87 4.52 7.26
C LYS A 112 -18.02 5.47 6.94
N ASP A 113 -18.62 5.33 5.76
CA ASP A 113 -19.80 6.07 5.27
C ASP A 113 -19.60 7.60 5.25
N ALA A 114 -18.37 8.08 5.39
CA ALA A 114 -18.07 9.50 5.26
C ALA A 114 -18.06 9.92 3.78
N LYS A 115 -18.52 11.14 3.52
CA LYS A 115 -18.42 11.78 2.21
C LYS A 115 -17.20 12.69 2.19
N PRO A 116 -16.41 12.70 1.10
CA PRO A 116 -15.29 13.61 0.99
C PRO A 116 -15.75 15.07 1.08
N VAL A 117 -15.02 15.85 1.85
CA VAL A 117 -15.22 17.30 2.02
C VAL A 117 -13.85 17.96 1.95
N ALA A 118 -13.54 18.54 0.81
CA ALA A 118 -12.27 19.20 0.60
C ALA A 118 -12.02 20.28 1.65
N PRO A 119 -10.78 20.41 2.19
CA PRO A 119 -10.46 21.45 3.13
C PRO A 119 -10.62 22.84 2.53
N GLY A 120 -11.07 23.80 3.36
CA GLY A 120 -11.01 25.21 3.01
C GLY A 120 -9.57 25.66 2.72
N LYS A 121 -9.42 26.87 2.20
CA LYS A 121 -8.09 27.46 1.95
C LYS A 121 -7.93 28.75 2.75
N ASP A 122 -6.74 28.96 3.30
CA ASP A 122 -6.35 30.20 3.94
C ASP A 122 -6.01 31.30 2.90
N ALA A 123 -5.64 32.49 3.38
CA ALA A 123 -5.28 33.62 2.51
C ALA A 123 -4.02 33.36 1.62
N ASN A 124 -3.23 32.34 1.97
CA ASN A 124 -2.05 31.91 1.21
C ASN A 124 -2.35 30.77 0.25
N GLY A 125 -3.62 30.29 0.21
CA GLY A 125 -4.04 29.15 -0.61
C GLY A 125 -3.73 27.78 0.02
N ASN A 126 -3.19 27.72 1.25
CA ASN A 126 -2.93 26.48 1.97
C ASN A 126 -4.21 25.91 2.57
N PRO A 127 -4.33 24.56 2.71
CA PRO A 127 -5.47 23.95 3.37
C PRO A 127 -5.67 24.51 4.79
N THR A 128 -6.93 24.70 5.21
CA THR A 128 -7.25 25.02 6.58
C THR A 128 -7.29 23.78 7.47
N ILE A 129 -7.27 23.96 8.79
CA ILE A 129 -7.43 22.85 9.74
C ILE A 129 -8.92 22.65 9.96
N ASP A 130 -9.49 21.77 9.14
CA ASP A 130 -10.92 21.53 9.10
C ASP A 130 -11.33 20.27 9.88
N ARG A 131 -12.61 20.18 10.16
CA ARG A 131 -13.24 19.02 10.78
C ARG A 131 -14.34 18.49 9.87
N CYS A 132 -14.50 17.18 9.87
CA CYS A 132 -15.47 16.50 9.00
C CYS A 132 -16.95 16.73 9.35
N GLY A 133 -17.25 17.53 10.34
CA GLY A 133 -18.60 17.69 10.87
C GLY A 133 -19.09 16.46 11.68
N ALA A 134 -19.99 16.70 12.63
CA ALA A 134 -20.42 15.68 13.60
C ALA A 134 -21.18 14.48 12.97
N ASN A 135 -21.77 14.66 11.80
CA ASN A 135 -22.63 13.66 11.15
C ASN A 135 -22.01 13.10 9.83
N ASN A 136 -20.74 13.30 9.58
CA ASN A 136 -20.08 12.82 8.37
C ASN A 136 -19.38 11.48 8.62
N GLY A 137 -20.16 10.40 8.65
CA GLY A 137 -19.64 9.06 8.81
C GLY A 137 -19.19 8.73 10.24
N SER A 138 -18.44 7.66 10.38
CA SER A 138 -17.91 7.18 11.66
C SER A 138 -16.47 6.68 11.48
N ALA A 139 -15.67 6.76 12.56
CA ALA A 139 -14.28 6.33 12.57
C ALA A 139 -14.17 4.91 13.18
N PRO A 140 -14.10 3.82 12.40
CA PRO A 140 -13.80 2.50 12.93
C PRO A 140 -12.35 2.44 13.45
N MET A 141 -12.08 1.59 14.45
CA MET A 141 -10.70 1.41 14.93
C MET A 141 -9.82 0.77 13.86
N THR A 142 -8.63 1.33 13.68
CA THR A 142 -7.62 0.73 12.82
C THR A 142 -6.90 -0.41 13.53
N ILE A 143 -6.24 -1.29 12.75
CA ILE A 143 -5.43 -2.37 13.33
C ILE A 143 -4.26 -1.83 14.17
N LEU A 144 -3.71 -0.65 13.83
CA LEU A 144 -2.70 0.02 14.63
C LEU A 144 -3.27 0.49 15.96
N GLU A 145 -4.45 1.09 15.98
CA GLU A 145 -5.14 1.51 17.22
C GLU A 145 -5.50 0.30 18.10
N LEU A 146 -5.99 -0.80 17.49
CA LEU A 146 -6.25 -2.06 18.19
C LEU A 146 -4.97 -2.63 18.82
N ALA A 147 -3.85 -2.63 18.08
CA ALA A 147 -2.56 -3.07 18.59
C ALA A 147 -2.12 -2.21 19.77
N LYS A 148 -2.26 -0.89 19.64
CA LYS A 148 -1.93 0.07 20.73
C LYS A 148 -2.79 -0.15 21.97
N ALA A 149 -4.10 -0.31 21.80
CA ALA A 149 -5.05 -0.58 22.90
C ALA A 149 -4.72 -1.88 23.65
N ASN A 150 -4.11 -2.87 22.96
CA ASN A 150 -3.64 -4.11 23.56
C ASN A 150 -2.19 -4.04 24.11
N GLY A 151 -1.62 -2.83 24.15
CA GLY A 151 -0.29 -2.55 24.72
C GLY A 151 0.89 -3.00 23.86
N LYS A 152 0.66 -3.22 22.57
CA LYS A 152 1.73 -3.45 21.59
C LYS A 152 2.39 -2.13 21.21
N ALA A 153 3.65 -2.16 20.81
CA ALA A 153 4.27 -1.02 20.15
C ALA A 153 3.73 -0.86 18.72
N VAL A 154 3.68 0.38 18.23
CA VAL A 154 3.11 0.64 16.91
C VAL A 154 3.96 1.62 16.10
N GLY A 155 4.04 1.42 14.79
CA GLY A 155 4.81 2.29 13.92
C GLY A 155 4.28 2.37 12.49
N ALA A 156 4.61 3.48 11.82
CA ALA A 156 4.39 3.70 10.41
C ALA A 156 5.65 4.32 9.77
N VAL A 157 6.06 3.75 8.65
CA VAL A 157 7.25 4.13 7.88
C VAL A 157 6.86 4.30 6.43
N THR A 158 7.31 5.37 5.78
CA THR A 158 6.96 5.66 4.38
C THR A 158 8.08 6.41 3.65
N THR A 159 8.10 6.32 2.33
CA THR A 159 8.88 7.19 1.45
C THR A 159 8.11 8.43 1.01
N THR A 160 6.82 8.55 1.38
CA THR A 160 6.00 9.74 1.15
C THR A 160 6.00 10.68 2.37
N GLU A 161 5.10 11.66 2.37
CA GLU A 161 4.79 12.46 3.56
C GLU A 161 4.07 11.60 4.61
N LEU A 162 4.34 11.81 5.88
CA LEU A 162 3.62 11.12 6.97
C LEU A 162 2.11 11.40 6.96
N THR A 163 1.70 12.48 6.33
CA THR A 163 0.30 12.87 6.15
C THR A 163 -0.32 12.35 4.85
N HIS A 164 0.45 11.65 4.01
CA HIS A 164 -0.06 11.00 2.79
C HIS A 164 -1.10 9.93 3.14
N ALA A 165 -1.96 9.60 2.19
CA ALA A 165 -3.13 8.74 2.40
C ALA A 165 -2.80 7.40 3.10
N THR A 166 -1.75 6.73 2.66
CA THR A 166 -1.38 5.39 3.14
C THR A 166 -0.92 5.39 4.60
N PRO A 167 0.11 6.16 5.02
CA PRO A 167 0.47 6.20 6.44
C PRO A 167 -0.64 6.80 7.31
N ALA A 168 -1.33 7.86 6.83
CA ALA A 168 -2.42 8.48 7.56
C ALA A 168 -3.55 7.49 7.90
N SER A 169 -3.90 6.59 6.98
CA SER A 169 -4.96 5.59 7.21
C SER A 169 -4.67 4.62 8.36
N THR A 170 -3.44 4.57 8.87
CA THR A 170 -3.11 3.74 10.04
C THR A 170 -3.48 4.39 11.35
N PHE A 171 -3.41 5.73 11.46
CA PHE A 171 -3.49 6.47 12.72
C PHE A 171 -4.45 7.66 12.72
N ALA A 172 -4.98 8.05 11.55
CA ALA A 172 -5.84 9.22 11.43
C ALA A 172 -7.22 8.88 10.86
N HIS A 173 -8.19 9.76 11.16
CA HIS A 173 -9.55 9.70 10.66
C HIS A 173 -9.97 11.08 10.19
N VAL A 174 -10.06 11.26 8.87
CA VAL A 174 -10.53 12.50 8.23
C VAL A 174 -11.35 12.19 7.00
N CYS A 175 -12.29 13.07 6.66
CA CYS A 175 -13.18 12.91 5.51
C CYS A 175 -12.57 13.35 4.17
N ASP A 176 -11.32 13.81 4.18
CA ASP A 176 -10.61 14.15 2.95
C ASP A 176 -9.10 14.02 3.17
N ARG A 177 -8.41 13.32 2.26
CA ARG A 177 -6.96 13.06 2.31
C ARG A 177 -6.11 14.34 2.24
N ASP A 178 -6.66 15.40 1.68
CA ASP A 178 -5.98 16.69 1.56
C ASP A 178 -5.98 17.51 2.86
N MET A 179 -6.65 17.03 3.92
CA MET A 179 -6.61 17.63 5.25
C MET A 179 -5.28 17.39 5.97
N SER A 180 -4.15 17.59 5.30
CA SER A 180 -2.80 17.24 5.78
C SER A 180 -2.47 17.81 7.16
N TYR A 181 -2.87 19.06 7.46
CA TYR A 181 -2.61 19.66 8.77
C TYR A 181 -3.48 19.04 9.89
N THR A 182 -4.71 18.62 9.56
CA THR A 182 -5.59 17.88 10.47
C THR A 182 -5.06 16.49 10.74
N ILE A 183 -4.54 15.82 9.71
CA ILE A 183 -3.86 14.51 9.85
C ILE A 183 -2.63 14.65 10.77
N ALA A 184 -1.76 15.62 10.50
CA ALA A 184 -0.52 15.82 11.27
C ALA A 184 -0.77 16.03 12.77
N GLN A 185 -1.81 16.76 13.16
CA GLN A 185 -2.09 17.00 14.60
C GLN A 185 -2.59 15.73 15.33
N GLN A 186 -3.14 14.74 14.60
CA GLN A 186 -3.68 13.54 15.23
C GLN A 186 -2.61 12.64 15.87
N VAL A 187 -1.33 12.81 15.53
CA VAL A 187 -0.24 12.02 16.12
C VAL A 187 0.45 12.70 17.32
N VAL A 188 0.03 13.90 17.73
CA VAL A 188 0.67 14.67 18.82
C VAL A 188 -0.05 14.44 20.15
N PRO A 189 0.46 13.59 21.06
CA PRO A 189 -0.22 13.22 22.29
C PRO A 189 -0.60 14.43 23.16
N GLY A 190 -1.87 14.48 23.57
CA GLY A 190 -2.40 15.57 24.39
C GLY A 190 -2.47 16.95 23.73
N GLY A 191 -2.14 17.04 22.43
CA GLY A 191 -2.32 18.26 21.64
C GLY A 191 -3.77 18.42 21.15
N ALA A 192 -4.10 19.63 20.71
CA ALA A 192 -5.40 19.86 20.05
C ALA A 192 -5.52 18.98 18.80
N GLY A 193 -6.65 18.31 18.63
CA GLY A 193 -6.91 17.39 17.51
C GLY A 193 -6.23 16.03 17.61
N TYR A 194 -5.60 15.70 18.73
CA TYR A 194 -4.98 14.38 18.94
C TYR A 194 -5.99 13.23 18.84
N ASN A 195 -5.62 12.16 18.15
CA ASN A 195 -6.39 10.93 18.14
C ASN A 195 -6.12 10.14 19.43
N THR A 196 -7.02 10.25 20.40
CA THR A 196 -6.87 9.63 21.73
C THR A 196 -6.81 8.10 21.74
N ARG A 197 -7.24 7.43 20.65
CA ARG A 197 -7.12 5.98 20.49
C ARG A 197 -5.66 5.51 20.34
N LEU A 198 -4.76 6.43 20.02
CA LEU A 198 -3.32 6.18 19.99
C LEU A 198 -2.69 6.13 21.41
N GLY A 199 -3.49 6.29 22.46
CA GLY A 199 -3.04 6.19 23.85
C GLY A 199 -1.98 7.24 24.19
N ASP A 200 -0.76 6.80 24.46
CA ASP A 200 0.40 7.68 24.75
C ASP A 200 1.16 8.10 23.48
N GLY A 201 0.64 7.77 22.29
CA GLY A 201 1.18 8.13 20.98
C GLY A 201 1.74 6.95 20.19
N VAL A 202 1.97 7.16 18.89
CA VAL A 202 2.63 6.19 18.01
C VAL A 202 4.10 6.08 18.42
N ASP A 203 4.65 4.86 18.49
CA ASP A 203 6.00 4.66 19.02
C ASP A 203 7.09 4.98 18.00
N VAL A 204 6.82 4.75 16.69
CA VAL A 204 7.75 5.05 15.59
C VAL A 204 6.99 5.65 14.40
N LEU A 205 7.40 6.84 13.97
CA LEU A 205 6.94 7.48 12.73
C LEU A 205 8.16 7.89 11.91
N MET A 206 8.23 7.49 10.62
CA MET A 206 9.32 7.87 9.72
C MET A 206 8.78 8.18 8.32
N GLY A 207 9.16 9.34 7.76
CA GLY A 207 8.75 9.75 6.41
C GLY A 207 9.18 11.18 6.08
N GLY A 208 8.48 11.81 5.17
CA GLY A 208 8.58 13.22 4.83
C GLY A 208 7.43 14.05 5.37
N GLY A 209 7.19 15.23 4.78
CA GLY A 209 6.04 16.09 5.06
C GLY A 209 6.27 17.10 6.18
N LYS A 210 7.50 17.52 6.43
CA LYS A 210 7.82 18.51 7.48
C LYS A 210 6.98 19.78 7.39
N ILE A 211 6.62 20.20 6.17
CA ILE A 211 5.77 21.37 5.93
C ILE A 211 4.45 21.31 6.70
N HIS A 212 3.86 20.13 6.88
CA HIS A 212 2.58 19.95 7.57
C HIS A 212 2.71 19.93 9.10
N PHE A 213 3.93 19.77 9.62
CA PHE A 213 4.22 19.71 11.06
C PHE A 213 4.77 21.02 11.61
N THR A 214 5.19 21.95 10.75
CA THR A 214 5.84 23.22 11.18
C THR A 214 5.00 24.43 10.79
N PRO A 215 5.10 25.56 11.54
CA PRO A 215 4.28 26.73 11.29
C PRO A 215 4.59 27.39 9.94
N PHE A 216 3.61 28.14 9.44
CA PHE A 216 3.78 29.00 8.28
C PHE A 216 4.88 30.03 8.51
N ASP A 217 5.78 30.14 7.54
CA ASP A 217 6.79 31.18 7.42
C ASP A 217 6.90 31.54 5.93
N ALA A 218 6.62 32.77 5.59
CA ALA A 218 6.56 33.23 4.18
C ALA A 218 7.88 32.99 3.38
N LYS A 219 9.02 32.87 4.08
CA LYS A 219 10.33 32.66 3.44
C LYS A 219 10.81 31.20 3.55
N ARG A 220 10.55 30.55 4.68
CA ARG A 220 11.13 29.22 5.00
C ARG A 220 10.14 28.10 4.82
N ASN A 221 8.87 28.33 5.09
CA ASN A 221 7.80 27.36 4.97
C ASN A 221 6.49 28.01 4.51
N PRO A 222 6.39 28.45 3.24
CA PRO A 222 5.18 29.08 2.71
C PRO A 222 3.97 28.15 2.63
N LYS A 223 4.20 26.85 2.78
CA LYS A 223 3.17 25.81 2.89
C LYS A 223 3.03 25.27 4.32
N GLY A 224 3.44 26.02 5.32
CA GLY A 224 3.35 25.65 6.71
C GLY A 224 1.96 25.84 7.31
N ARG A 225 1.80 25.35 8.54
CA ARG A 225 0.54 25.39 9.30
C ARG A 225 0.12 26.81 9.62
N GLY A 226 -1.12 27.16 9.30
CA GLY A 226 -1.69 28.49 9.58
C GLY A 226 -2.07 28.72 11.07
N ASP A 227 -2.10 27.67 11.91
CA ASP A 227 -2.40 27.76 13.34
C ASP A 227 -1.19 28.12 14.22
N GLY A 228 -0.02 28.32 13.60
CA GLY A 228 1.22 28.70 14.29
C GLY A 228 1.87 27.60 15.13
N ARG A 229 1.33 26.38 15.14
CA ARG A 229 1.89 25.26 15.90
C ARG A 229 3.12 24.67 15.23
N ASP A 230 4.14 24.34 16.04
CA ASP A 230 5.28 23.52 15.66
C ASP A 230 5.09 22.11 16.28
N LEU A 231 4.51 21.20 15.50
CA LEU A 231 4.21 19.84 15.97
C LEU A 231 5.48 19.01 16.17
N VAL A 232 6.58 19.35 15.47
CA VAL A 232 7.88 18.69 15.66
C VAL A 232 8.43 19.05 17.04
N ALA A 233 8.42 20.33 17.39
CA ALA A 233 8.82 20.79 18.72
C ALA A 233 7.89 20.23 19.83
N GLU A 234 6.59 20.16 19.57
CA GLU A 234 5.63 19.57 20.50
C GLU A 234 5.89 18.08 20.75
N LEU A 235 6.19 17.29 19.74
CA LEU A 235 6.59 15.88 19.89
C LEU A 235 7.88 15.74 20.69
N GLY A 236 8.89 16.59 20.42
CA GLY A 236 10.11 16.63 21.19
C GLY A 236 9.87 16.92 22.68
N ALA A 237 9.00 17.90 22.99
CA ALA A 237 8.62 18.23 24.36
C ALA A 237 7.86 17.11 25.09
N ARG A 238 7.24 16.18 24.34
CA ARG A 238 6.58 14.95 24.84
C ARG A 238 7.52 13.75 24.94
N GLY A 239 8.82 13.97 24.79
CA GLY A 239 9.83 12.94 24.98
C GLY A 239 10.18 12.11 23.75
N TYR A 240 9.64 12.43 22.56
CA TYR A 240 10.06 11.78 21.33
C TYR A 240 11.54 12.11 21.02
N PHE A 241 12.26 11.14 20.49
CA PHE A 241 13.50 11.42 19.78
C PHE A 241 13.14 11.92 18.37
N VAL A 242 13.53 13.16 18.07
CA VAL A 242 13.26 13.80 16.79
C VAL A 242 14.49 13.67 15.90
N ALA A 243 14.33 13.09 14.71
CA ALA A 243 15.36 12.95 13.69
C ALA A 243 14.98 13.72 12.42
N SER A 244 15.93 14.40 11.82
CA SER A 244 15.77 15.09 10.53
C SER A 244 16.72 14.58 9.46
N THR A 245 17.68 13.75 9.84
CA THR A 245 18.69 13.17 8.94
C THR A 245 18.86 11.67 9.18
N ARG A 246 19.47 10.99 8.22
CA ARG A 246 19.92 9.60 8.33
C ARG A 246 20.83 9.40 9.55
N ALA A 247 21.76 10.34 9.80
CA ALA A 247 22.67 10.27 10.93
C ALA A 247 21.93 10.37 12.28
N ASP A 248 20.93 11.27 12.38
CA ASP A 248 20.08 11.35 13.58
C ASP A 248 19.36 10.03 13.83
N MET A 249 18.76 9.45 12.77
CA MET A 249 18.08 8.15 12.87
C MET A 249 19.02 7.06 13.38
N GLN A 250 20.24 7.00 12.86
CA GLN A 250 21.22 6.00 13.28
C GLN A 250 21.63 6.16 14.75
N SER A 251 21.65 7.39 15.27
CA SER A 251 22.01 7.70 16.65
C SER A 251 20.90 7.35 17.67
N ALA A 252 19.66 7.14 17.22
CA ALA A 252 18.52 6.82 18.09
C ALA A 252 18.76 5.50 18.85
N ARG A 253 18.34 5.48 20.11
CA ARG A 253 18.42 4.32 21.00
C ARG A 253 17.03 3.88 21.44
N VAL A 254 16.89 2.61 21.77
CA VAL A 254 15.68 2.03 22.35
C VAL A 254 15.25 2.74 23.65
N GLY A 255 13.96 2.64 23.99
CA GLY A 255 13.42 3.20 25.23
C GLY A 255 12.80 4.59 25.09
N ARG A 256 12.80 5.17 23.89
CA ARG A 256 12.08 6.42 23.58
C ARG A 256 11.24 6.25 22.32
N LYS A 257 10.11 6.96 22.29
CA LYS A 257 9.34 7.10 21.03
C LYS A 257 10.18 7.89 20.02
N PHE A 258 9.92 7.61 18.74
CA PHE A 258 10.74 8.13 17.66
C PHE A 258 9.88 8.80 16.58
N VAL A 259 10.29 9.97 16.12
CA VAL A 259 9.75 10.61 14.93
C VAL A 259 10.90 11.08 14.03
N GLY A 260 10.95 10.58 12.81
CA GLY A 260 11.91 10.99 11.78
C GLY A 260 11.18 11.64 10.61
N ILE A 261 11.48 12.92 10.33
CA ILE A 261 10.92 13.65 9.19
C ILE A 261 12.07 14.16 8.34
N TYR A 262 12.32 13.49 7.20
CA TYR A 262 13.57 13.60 6.45
C TYR A 262 13.47 14.49 5.20
N ALA A 263 12.29 15.04 4.92
CA ALA A 263 12.04 15.92 3.79
C ALA A 263 10.91 16.91 4.11
N ASP A 264 10.90 18.06 3.44
CA ASP A 264 9.82 19.03 3.55
C ASP A 264 8.51 18.48 2.96
N SER A 265 8.58 17.77 1.84
CA SER A 265 7.51 17.00 1.22
C SER A 265 7.88 15.50 1.23
N HIS A 266 7.69 14.78 0.12
CA HIS A 266 8.08 13.37 0.01
C HIS A 266 9.61 13.19 0.03
N LEU A 267 10.10 12.00 0.35
CA LEU A 267 11.51 11.66 0.17
C LEU A 267 11.85 11.66 -1.33
N ASP A 268 13.13 11.89 -1.64
CA ASP A 268 13.62 11.79 -3.02
C ASP A 268 13.41 10.36 -3.56
N TYR A 269 13.32 10.19 -4.88
CA TYR A 269 13.35 8.87 -5.51
C TYR A 269 14.61 8.11 -5.12
N ALA A 270 14.52 6.80 -4.99
CA ALA A 270 15.65 5.95 -4.59
C ALA A 270 16.87 6.13 -5.51
N SER A 271 16.63 6.36 -6.82
CA SER A 271 17.67 6.64 -7.82
C SER A 271 18.43 7.96 -7.56
N LYS A 272 17.81 8.94 -6.89
CA LYS A 272 18.32 10.29 -6.67
C LYS A 272 18.35 10.69 -5.19
N ARG A 273 18.25 9.71 -4.29
CA ARG A 273 18.15 9.97 -2.86
C ARG A 273 19.41 10.63 -2.31
N ARG A 274 19.24 11.78 -1.68
CA ARG A 274 20.34 12.49 -1.02
C ARG A 274 20.89 11.68 0.16
N PRO A 275 22.20 11.73 0.44
CA PRO A 275 22.84 10.95 1.51
C PRO A 275 22.26 11.22 2.91
N GLU A 276 21.66 12.38 3.14
CA GLU A 276 21.04 12.77 4.41
C GLU A 276 19.69 12.08 4.63
N GLN A 277 19.06 11.58 3.58
CA GLN A 277 17.80 10.85 3.67
C GLN A 277 18.07 9.35 3.81
N PRO A 278 17.47 8.67 4.80
CA PRO A 278 17.60 7.22 4.92
C PRO A 278 16.86 6.49 3.78
N THR A 279 17.34 5.30 3.44
CA THR A 279 16.62 4.37 2.56
C THR A 279 15.43 3.75 3.29
N LEU A 280 14.46 3.21 2.53
CA LEU A 280 13.33 2.49 3.13
C LEU A 280 13.79 1.27 3.94
N ALA A 281 14.81 0.55 3.45
CA ALA A 281 15.41 -0.58 4.16
C ALA A 281 16.03 -0.15 5.50
N GLU A 282 16.73 0.98 5.56
CA GLU A 282 17.30 1.51 6.80
C GLU A 282 16.23 1.96 7.79
N MET A 283 15.18 2.64 7.32
CA MET A 283 14.04 3.03 8.15
C MET A 283 13.32 1.80 8.71
N THR A 284 13.10 0.78 7.87
CA THR A 284 12.51 -0.49 8.28
C THR A 284 13.33 -1.20 9.35
N ALA A 285 14.65 -1.31 9.15
CA ALA A 285 15.54 -1.90 10.13
C ALA A 285 15.50 -1.18 11.47
N LYS A 286 15.55 0.17 11.45
CA LYS A 286 15.50 0.98 12.67
C LYS A 286 14.13 0.89 13.36
N ALA A 287 13.03 0.86 12.61
CA ALA A 287 11.70 0.69 13.17
C ALA A 287 11.57 -0.66 13.91
N ILE A 288 12.04 -1.74 13.30
CA ILE A 288 12.04 -3.06 13.94
C ILE A 288 12.93 -3.06 15.21
N GLU A 289 14.13 -2.47 15.16
CA GLU A 289 15.02 -2.33 16.33
C GLU A 289 14.30 -1.66 17.50
N LEU A 290 13.60 -0.54 17.24
CA LEU A 290 12.94 0.22 18.29
C LEU A 290 11.68 -0.48 18.82
N LEU A 291 10.87 -1.08 17.94
CA LEU A 291 9.57 -1.68 18.30
C LEU A 291 9.70 -3.07 18.93
N SER A 292 10.70 -3.86 18.51
CA SER A 292 10.85 -5.26 18.97
C SER A 292 11.19 -5.41 20.45
N THR A 293 11.55 -4.32 21.12
CA THR A 293 11.79 -4.27 22.57
C THR A 293 10.51 -4.38 23.39
N ASN A 294 9.33 -4.17 22.80
CA ASN A 294 8.08 -4.33 23.52
C ASN A 294 7.77 -5.82 23.78
N PRO A 295 7.62 -6.26 25.04
CA PRO A 295 7.38 -7.67 25.38
C PRO A 295 6.03 -8.20 24.82
N LYS A 296 5.07 -7.34 24.53
CA LYS A 296 3.79 -7.71 23.90
C LYS A 296 3.87 -7.74 22.37
N GLY A 297 5.01 -7.37 21.77
CA GLY A 297 5.22 -7.30 20.33
C GLY A 297 4.74 -5.98 19.72
N PHE A 298 4.59 -5.96 18.40
CA PHE A 298 4.33 -4.72 17.69
C PHE A 298 3.49 -4.90 16.41
N PHE A 299 2.91 -3.78 15.96
CA PHE A 299 2.41 -3.58 14.60
C PHE A 299 3.27 -2.53 13.90
N LEU A 300 3.76 -2.84 12.70
CA LEU A 300 4.51 -1.92 11.86
C LEU A 300 3.94 -1.91 10.44
N MET A 301 3.58 -0.73 9.96
CA MET A 301 3.29 -0.50 8.54
C MET A 301 4.54 0.09 7.87
N VAL A 302 4.88 -0.41 6.68
CA VAL A 302 5.98 0.07 5.85
C VAL A 302 5.49 0.28 4.43
N GLU A 303 5.67 1.50 3.90
CA GLU A 303 5.19 1.88 2.59
C GLU A 303 6.31 2.24 1.62
N GLY A 304 6.24 1.66 0.41
CA GLY A 304 6.96 2.11 -0.77
C GLY A 304 6.10 3.06 -1.60
N GLY A 305 5.83 4.26 -1.08
CA GLY A 305 4.83 5.16 -1.67
C GLY A 305 5.29 5.89 -2.94
N LYS A 306 6.61 5.91 -3.22
CA LYS A 306 7.13 6.56 -4.43
C LYS A 306 6.97 5.71 -5.70
N ILE A 307 6.52 4.46 -5.60
CA ILE A 307 6.18 3.62 -6.75
C ILE A 307 5.03 4.27 -7.52
N ASP A 308 3.95 4.61 -6.82
CA ASP A 308 2.76 5.28 -7.34
C ASP A 308 3.10 6.61 -8.04
N HIS A 309 3.86 7.48 -7.37
CA HIS A 309 4.27 8.76 -7.93
C HIS A 309 5.00 8.62 -9.28
N ALA A 310 5.87 7.61 -9.39
CA ALA A 310 6.59 7.36 -10.63
C ALA A 310 5.68 6.80 -11.73
N LEU A 311 4.65 6.02 -11.35
CA LEU A 311 3.66 5.49 -12.29
C LEU A 311 2.75 6.61 -12.79
N HIS A 312 2.29 7.52 -11.92
CA HIS A 312 1.54 8.72 -12.32
C HIS A 312 2.33 9.63 -13.27
N ASP A 313 3.64 9.70 -13.10
CA ASP A 313 4.55 10.42 -14.00
C ASP A 313 4.80 9.66 -15.33
N THR A 314 4.27 8.45 -15.49
CA THR A 314 4.62 7.52 -16.59
C THR A 314 6.11 7.22 -16.69
N ASN A 315 6.89 7.40 -15.62
CA ASN A 315 8.31 7.09 -15.56
C ASN A 315 8.53 5.66 -15.04
N ALA A 316 8.49 4.68 -15.95
CA ALA A 316 8.64 3.27 -15.58
C ALA A 316 9.98 2.99 -14.90
N ARG A 317 11.08 3.66 -15.28
CA ARG A 317 12.39 3.44 -14.64
C ARG A 317 12.34 3.74 -13.15
N ASN A 318 11.83 4.91 -12.76
CA ASN A 318 11.72 5.27 -11.35
C ASN A 318 10.76 4.30 -10.61
N ALA A 319 9.64 3.92 -11.23
CA ALA A 319 8.71 2.95 -10.64
C ALA A 319 9.39 1.59 -10.35
N LEU A 320 10.20 1.08 -11.29
CA LEU A 320 10.91 -0.19 -11.11
C LEU A 320 12.02 -0.08 -10.05
N VAL A 321 12.76 1.03 -10.01
CA VAL A 321 13.79 1.28 -8.99
C VAL A 321 13.17 1.38 -7.59
N GLU A 322 12.04 2.08 -7.44
CA GLU A 322 11.30 2.15 -6.17
C GLU A 322 10.74 0.79 -5.74
N THR A 323 10.24 -0.01 -6.70
CA THR A 323 9.77 -1.38 -6.41
C THR A 323 10.92 -2.27 -5.93
N VAL A 324 12.11 -2.13 -6.52
CA VAL A 324 13.31 -2.85 -6.07
C VAL A 324 13.74 -2.40 -4.69
N ALA A 325 13.71 -1.09 -4.39
CA ALA A 325 14.03 -0.56 -3.06
C ALA A 325 13.02 -1.04 -1.99
N PHE A 326 11.75 -1.16 -2.36
CA PHE A 326 10.70 -1.75 -1.52
C PHE A 326 10.96 -3.24 -1.25
N ASP A 327 11.32 -4.00 -2.27
CA ASP A 327 11.72 -5.42 -2.16
C ASP A 327 12.92 -5.62 -1.22
N GLU A 328 13.89 -4.70 -1.23
CA GLU A 328 15.04 -4.71 -0.31
C GLU A 328 14.64 -4.41 1.13
N ALA A 329 13.68 -3.52 1.34
CA ALA A 329 13.14 -3.24 2.68
C ALA A 329 12.40 -4.46 3.25
N ILE A 330 11.67 -5.21 2.42
CA ILE A 330 11.02 -6.46 2.81
C ILE A 330 12.05 -7.51 3.20
N GLN A 331 13.10 -7.70 2.38
CA GLN A 331 14.18 -8.63 2.72
C GLN A 331 14.85 -8.26 4.05
N THR A 332 15.11 -6.96 4.25
CA THR A 332 15.65 -6.44 5.51
C THR A 332 14.77 -6.80 6.70
N ALA A 333 13.45 -6.66 6.57
CA ALA A 333 12.52 -7.04 7.64
C ALA A 333 12.54 -8.55 7.91
N VAL A 334 12.53 -9.38 6.86
CA VAL A 334 12.62 -10.84 6.99
C VAL A 334 13.90 -11.25 7.74
N ASP A 335 15.04 -10.68 7.36
CA ASP A 335 16.34 -10.99 7.98
C ASP A 335 16.39 -10.53 9.44
N ARG A 336 15.92 -9.32 9.73
CA ARG A 336 15.86 -8.79 11.11
C ARG A 336 14.92 -9.60 11.98
N MET A 337 13.76 -9.98 11.47
CA MET A 337 12.81 -10.78 12.25
C MET A 337 13.33 -12.21 12.43
N ARG A 338 13.95 -12.83 11.46
CA ARG A 338 14.58 -14.16 11.61
C ARG A 338 15.73 -14.17 12.61
N ALA A 339 16.41 -13.05 12.80
CA ALA A 339 17.46 -12.93 13.82
C ALA A 339 16.90 -13.01 15.26
N ILE A 340 15.65 -12.59 15.49
CA ILE A 340 14.99 -12.58 16.81
C ILE A 340 13.88 -13.64 16.95
N ASP A 341 13.35 -14.15 15.85
CA ASP A 341 12.27 -15.14 15.73
C ASP A 341 12.58 -16.05 14.51
N PRO A 342 13.54 -17.00 14.62
CA PRO A 342 14.12 -17.68 13.46
C PRO A 342 13.13 -18.38 12.54
N GLY A 343 12.07 -18.99 13.10
CA GLY A 343 10.99 -19.64 12.35
C GLY A 343 9.84 -18.71 11.95
N LEU A 344 9.89 -17.42 12.30
CA LEU A 344 8.76 -16.48 12.24
C LEU A 344 7.51 -17.04 12.92
N GLU A 345 7.70 -17.80 14.03
CA GLU A 345 6.63 -18.47 14.75
C GLU A 345 5.74 -17.49 15.52
N ASN A 346 6.24 -16.27 15.76
CA ASN A 346 5.55 -15.18 16.44
C ASN A 346 5.37 -13.94 15.56
N THR A 347 5.80 -14.00 14.29
CA THR A 347 5.80 -12.85 13.38
C THR A 347 5.03 -13.18 12.11
N LEU A 348 4.07 -12.33 11.77
CA LEU A 348 3.38 -12.31 10.49
C LEU A 348 3.96 -11.17 9.64
N ILE A 349 4.37 -11.48 8.42
CA ILE A 349 4.75 -10.48 7.41
C ILE A 349 3.74 -10.58 6.26
N VAL A 350 3.13 -9.45 5.88
CA VAL A 350 2.17 -9.32 4.78
C VAL A 350 2.68 -8.26 3.83
N VAL A 351 2.69 -8.54 2.54
CA VAL A 351 3.11 -7.63 1.47
C VAL A 351 1.99 -7.54 0.44
N THR A 352 1.54 -6.34 0.12
CA THR A 352 0.50 -6.12 -0.90
C THR A 352 0.64 -4.75 -1.56
N ALA A 353 -0.29 -4.39 -2.41
CA ALA A 353 -0.51 -3.06 -2.95
C ALA A 353 -1.93 -2.61 -2.62
N ASP A 354 -2.21 -1.32 -2.73
CA ASP A 354 -3.54 -0.75 -2.55
C ASP A 354 -4.34 -0.73 -3.86
N HIS A 355 -3.69 -0.48 -4.99
CA HIS A 355 -4.27 -0.52 -6.34
C HIS A 355 -3.24 -0.88 -7.40
N ASP A 356 -3.70 -1.03 -8.63
CA ASP A 356 -2.89 -1.16 -9.84
C ASP A 356 -2.75 0.21 -10.53
N HIS A 357 -1.94 0.28 -11.57
CA HIS A 357 -1.83 1.36 -12.55
C HIS A 357 -2.10 0.85 -13.96
N THR A 358 -2.12 1.76 -14.93
CA THR A 358 -2.41 1.41 -16.32
C THR A 358 -1.18 0.94 -17.10
N MET A 359 -0.06 0.68 -16.43
CA MET A 359 1.16 0.17 -17.07
C MET A 359 0.98 -1.23 -17.63
N VAL A 360 1.39 -1.45 -18.87
CA VAL A 360 1.34 -2.75 -19.55
C VAL A 360 2.70 -3.11 -20.17
N LEU A 361 3.01 -4.41 -20.17
CA LEU A 361 4.13 -5.01 -20.89
C LEU A 361 3.59 -5.58 -22.22
N ASN A 362 4.14 -5.17 -23.37
CA ASN A 362 3.56 -5.48 -24.67
C ASN A 362 4.62 -5.72 -25.76
N GLY A 363 4.17 -6.04 -26.99
CA GLY A 363 4.97 -6.03 -28.20
C GLY A 363 5.75 -7.32 -28.52
N TYR A 364 5.60 -8.38 -27.75
CA TYR A 364 6.32 -9.66 -27.92
C TYR A 364 7.84 -9.53 -27.94
N PRO A 365 8.47 -8.83 -26.96
CA PRO A 365 9.92 -8.72 -26.90
C PRO A 365 10.57 -10.11 -26.74
N LYS A 366 11.74 -10.30 -27.36
CA LYS A 366 12.51 -11.52 -27.14
C LYS A 366 12.90 -11.65 -25.67
N ARG A 367 13.05 -12.88 -25.17
CA ARG A 367 13.59 -13.14 -23.84
C ARG A 367 14.95 -12.47 -23.66
N GLY A 368 15.17 -11.81 -22.52
CA GLY A 368 16.37 -11.03 -22.23
C GLY A 368 16.37 -9.64 -22.86
N ASN A 369 15.29 -9.19 -23.48
CA ASN A 369 15.14 -7.78 -23.86
C ASN A 369 15.11 -6.93 -22.60
N PRO A 370 15.94 -5.86 -22.46
CA PRO A 370 15.82 -4.98 -21.31
C PRO A 370 14.40 -4.41 -21.22
N VAL A 371 13.75 -4.58 -20.07
CA VAL A 371 12.33 -4.24 -19.91
C VAL A 371 11.99 -2.76 -20.09
N LEU A 372 12.99 -1.88 -20.02
CA LEU A 372 12.85 -0.44 -20.27
C LEU A 372 13.21 -0.04 -21.72
N ASP A 373 13.73 -0.97 -22.53
CA ASP A 373 14.16 -0.69 -23.88
C ASP A 373 13.00 -0.76 -24.89
N ILE A 374 13.30 -0.43 -26.14
CA ILE A 374 12.41 -0.68 -27.26
C ILE A 374 12.17 -2.20 -27.42
N VAL A 375 11.02 -2.55 -27.98
CA VAL A 375 10.71 -3.95 -28.31
C VAL A 375 11.62 -4.46 -29.42
N ARG A 376 12.35 -5.54 -29.14
CA ARG A 376 13.05 -6.34 -30.15
C ARG A 376 12.32 -7.67 -30.30
N GLY A 377 11.81 -7.93 -31.49
CA GLY A 377 10.95 -9.09 -31.78
C GLY A 377 11.60 -10.42 -31.43
N TYR A 378 10.82 -11.33 -30.86
CA TYR A 378 11.32 -12.64 -30.39
C TYR A 378 11.94 -13.52 -31.49
N ALA A 379 11.47 -13.37 -32.74
CA ALA A 379 11.95 -14.17 -33.86
C ALA A 379 13.20 -13.57 -34.57
N SER A 380 13.20 -12.23 -34.76
CA SER A 380 14.27 -11.56 -35.53
C SER A 380 15.36 -10.96 -34.63
N GLY A 381 15.03 -10.57 -33.42
CA GLY A 381 15.88 -9.74 -32.56
C GLY A 381 15.98 -8.27 -33.00
N GLU A 382 15.36 -7.91 -34.13
CA GLU A 382 15.34 -6.53 -34.65
C GLU A 382 14.27 -5.69 -33.97
N PRO A 383 14.40 -4.35 -33.98
CA PRO A 383 13.38 -3.44 -33.46
C PRO A 383 12.03 -3.71 -34.12
N THR A 384 10.99 -3.95 -33.32
CA THR A 384 9.61 -4.08 -33.77
C THR A 384 9.04 -2.70 -34.06
N ARG A 385 8.22 -2.60 -35.13
CA ARG A 385 7.56 -1.36 -35.53
C ARG A 385 6.05 -1.52 -35.44
N ASP A 386 5.38 -0.44 -35.06
CA ASP A 386 3.92 -0.37 -35.07
C ASP A 386 3.35 -0.16 -36.48
N ALA A 387 2.02 0.08 -36.58
CA ALA A 387 1.33 0.29 -37.84
C ALA A 387 1.79 1.56 -38.59
N ASP A 388 2.34 2.55 -37.89
CA ASP A 388 2.86 3.78 -38.45
C ASP A 388 4.37 3.68 -38.81
N GLY A 389 4.95 2.49 -38.66
CA GLY A 389 6.34 2.21 -38.92
C GLY A 389 7.30 2.74 -37.84
N LYS A 390 6.81 3.03 -36.63
CA LYS A 390 7.59 3.57 -35.52
C LYS A 390 7.95 2.49 -34.51
N THR A 391 9.14 2.61 -33.91
CA THR A 391 9.56 1.82 -32.76
C THR A 391 8.79 2.23 -31.53
N PHE A 392 8.69 1.35 -30.53
CA PHE A 392 8.02 1.61 -29.25
C PHE A 392 8.66 0.79 -28.11
N THR A 393 8.46 1.23 -26.89
CA THR A 393 9.02 0.58 -25.70
C THR A 393 8.20 -0.62 -25.26
N THR A 394 8.84 -1.55 -24.54
CA THR A 394 8.15 -2.74 -23.98
C THR A 394 7.11 -2.36 -22.95
N LEU A 395 7.32 -1.25 -22.20
CA LEU A 395 6.37 -0.70 -21.24
C LEU A 395 5.71 0.55 -21.83
N VAL A 396 4.39 0.59 -21.74
CA VAL A 396 3.54 1.73 -22.08
C VAL A 396 2.42 1.84 -21.06
N PHE A 397 1.68 2.97 -21.06
CA PHE A 397 0.57 3.18 -20.14
C PHE A 397 -0.77 3.32 -20.87
N GLY A 398 -1.86 2.93 -20.22
CA GLY A 398 -3.20 3.05 -20.78
C GLY A 398 -3.66 4.50 -20.96
N ASN A 399 -3.25 5.39 -20.05
CA ASN A 399 -3.52 6.82 -20.15
C ASN A 399 -2.37 7.63 -19.55
N GLY A 400 -2.39 8.96 -19.76
CA GLY A 400 -1.39 9.87 -19.22
C GLY A 400 -1.03 11.01 -20.20
N PRO A 401 -0.07 11.86 -19.81
CA PRO A 401 0.24 13.06 -20.58
C PRO A 401 1.06 12.80 -21.86
N ASN A 402 1.86 11.75 -21.89
CA ASN A 402 2.81 11.51 -22.99
C ASN A 402 2.15 10.76 -24.15
N ARG A 403 1.23 11.43 -24.84
CA ARG A 403 0.64 10.95 -26.08
C ARG A 403 0.83 12.00 -27.19
N PRO A 404 1.87 11.91 -28.02
CA PRO A 404 2.07 12.80 -29.15
C PRO A 404 1.00 12.54 -30.24
N ASP A 405 0.64 13.59 -30.98
CA ASP A 405 -0.27 13.47 -32.13
C ASP A 405 0.38 12.66 -33.28
N LEU A 406 1.67 12.88 -33.48
CA LEU A 406 2.52 12.12 -34.41
C LEU A 406 3.65 11.49 -33.63
N ARG A 407 3.70 10.16 -33.63
CA ARG A 407 4.77 9.42 -32.98
C ARG A 407 6.09 9.57 -33.73
N ALA A 408 7.17 9.74 -32.99
CA ALA A 408 8.54 9.66 -33.51
C ALA A 408 9.11 8.26 -33.28
N ASP A 409 10.16 7.90 -34.01
CA ASP A 409 10.97 6.74 -33.64
C ASP A 409 11.62 6.95 -32.26
N VAL A 410 11.60 5.93 -31.43
CA VAL A 410 12.32 5.87 -30.16
C VAL A 410 13.48 4.91 -30.33
N ASP A 411 14.69 5.35 -30.02
CA ASP A 411 15.86 4.47 -29.98
C ASP A 411 16.14 3.96 -28.56
N SER A 412 17.03 2.98 -28.43
CA SER A 412 17.39 2.40 -27.12
C SER A 412 17.99 3.45 -26.16
N ALA A 413 18.76 4.41 -26.67
CA ALA A 413 19.37 5.44 -25.83
C ALA A 413 18.32 6.35 -25.20
N THR A 414 17.32 6.75 -25.99
CA THR A 414 16.16 7.52 -25.52
C THR A 414 15.30 6.71 -24.54
N ALA A 415 14.94 5.47 -24.90
CA ALA A 415 14.10 4.61 -24.07
C ALA A 415 14.73 4.30 -22.69
N LEU A 416 16.06 4.21 -22.65
CA LEU A 416 16.84 3.94 -21.46
C LEU A 416 17.29 5.20 -20.69
N ALA A 417 16.89 6.38 -21.10
CA ALA A 417 17.20 7.61 -20.39
C ALA A 417 16.47 7.61 -19.01
N GLU A 418 17.10 8.26 -18.03
CA GLU A 418 16.59 8.27 -16.64
C GLU A 418 15.25 9.02 -16.52
N ASP A 419 15.07 10.05 -17.31
CA ASP A 419 13.91 10.92 -17.36
C ASP A 419 12.95 10.60 -18.52
N TYR A 420 13.07 9.42 -19.13
CA TYR A 420 12.14 8.99 -20.18
C TYR A 420 10.76 8.71 -19.58
N HIS A 421 9.73 9.33 -20.16
CA HIS A 421 8.33 9.08 -19.85
C HIS A 421 7.72 8.21 -20.94
N GLN A 422 7.16 7.06 -20.56
CA GLN A 422 6.57 6.12 -21.49
C GLN A 422 5.35 6.72 -22.21
N GLU A 423 5.15 6.29 -23.45
CA GLU A 423 3.96 6.66 -24.21
C GLU A 423 2.67 6.10 -23.61
N THR A 424 1.56 6.82 -23.86
CA THR A 424 0.25 6.49 -23.30
C THR A 424 -0.82 6.31 -24.38
N GLY A 425 -1.82 5.47 -24.11
CA GLY A 425 -2.92 5.18 -25.04
C GLY A 425 -3.95 6.30 -25.12
N VAL A 426 -4.43 6.80 -23.98
CA VAL A 426 -5.41 7.88 -23.87
C VAL A 426 -4.74 9.11 -23.30
N ARG A 427 -4.97 10.28 -23.91
CA ARG A 427 -4.40 11.54 -23.39
C ARG A 427 -5.15 11.97 -22.13
N TRP A 428 -4.41 12.14 -21.04
CA TRP A 428 -4.90 12.60 -19.75
C TRP A 428 -3.85 13.51 -19.10
N SER A 429 -4.23 14.34 -18.14
CA SER A 429 -3.31 15.30 -17.50
C SER A 429 -2.20 14.65 -16.64
N SER A 430 -2.49 13.48 -16.09
CA SER A 430 -1.60 12.61 -15.33
C SER A 430 -2.01 11.17 -15.62
N GLU A 431 -1.18 10.19 -15.41
CA GLU A 431 -1.63 8.81 -15.45
C GLU A 431 -2.57 8.53 -14.27
N SER A 432 -3.51 7.62 -14.43
CA SER A 432 -4.50 7.26 -13.41
C SER A 432 -4.30 5.85 -12.91
N HIS A 433 -4.88 5.55 -11.74
CA HIS A 433 -4.90 4.19 -11.23
C HIS A 433 -5.59 3.22 -12.19
N GLY A 434 -5.20 1.95 -12.13
CA GLY A 434 -5.82 0.81 -12.79
C GLY A 434 -6.76 0.06 -11.83
N GLY A 435 -7.85 -0.49 -12.39
CA GLY A 435 -8.83 -1.27 -11.62
C GLY A 435 -8.48 -2.75 -11.47
N GLY A 436 -7.24 -3.16 -11.75
CA GLY A 436 -6.80 -4.54 -11.64
C GLY A 436 -6.71 -5.04 -10.20
N ASP A 437 -7.00 -6.35 -9.99
CA ASP A 437 -6.74 -7.00 -8.69
C ASP A 437 -5.24 -7.04 -8.43
N VAL A 438 -4.83 -6.71 -7.21
CA VAL A 438 -3.41 -6.73 -6.83
C VAL A 438 -3.00 -8.07 -6.20
N LYS A 439 -1.70 -8.31 -6.10
CA LYS A 439 -1.14 -9.48 -5.43
C LYS A 439 -0.92 -9.22 -3.95
N LEU A 440 -1.11 -10.27 -3.16
CA LEU A 440 -0.69 -10.28 -1.76
C LEU A 440 0.24 -11.47 -1.53
N TYR A 441 1.28 -11.26 -0.76
CA TYR A 441 2.22 -12.29 -0.30
C TYR A 441 2.26 -12.27 1.22
N ALA A 442 2.41 -13.44 1.85
CA ALA A 442 2.51 -13.51 3.30
C ALA A 442 3.39 -14.68 3.75
N THR A 443 4.00 -14.55 4.94
CA THR A 443 4.78 -15.61 5.59
C THR A 443 4.70 -15.49 7.11
N GLY A 444 5.03 -16.58 7.79
CA GLY A 444 5.12 -16.67 9.25
C GLY A 444 3.80 -16.95 9.94
N ALA A 445 3.73 -16.58 11.22
CA ALA A 445 2.62 -16.88 12.12
C ALA A 445 1.29 -16.34 11.61
N GLY A 446 0.28 -17.21 11.48
CA GLY A 446 -1.05 -16.83 11.02
C GLY A 446 -1.16 -16.59 9.51
N SER A 447 -0.13 -16.90 8.70
CA SER A 447 -0.14 -16.65 7.25
C SER A 447 -1.02 -17.63 6.45
N ALA A 448 -1.36 -18.80 6.96
CA ALA A 448 -2.05 -19.84 6.21
C ALA A 448 -3.39 -19.45 5.56
N PRO A 449 -4.22 -18.54 6.12
CA PRO A 449 -5.47 -18.09 5.49
C PRO A 449 -5.30 -17.11 4.33
N PHE A 450 -4.11 -16.55 4.11
CA PHE A 450 -3.84 -15.60 3.00
C PHE A 450 -3.72 -16.36 1.68
N LYS A 451 -4.84 -16.68 1.04
CA LYS A 451 -4.92 -17.46 -0.20
C LYS A 451 -6.20 -17.18 -0.99
N GLY A 452 -6.18 -17.50 -2.27
CA GLY A 452 -7.32 -17.33 -3.17
C GLY A 452 -7.57 -15.86 -3.54
N THR A 453 -8.80 -15.52 -3.89
CA THR A 453 -9.23 -14.15 -4.17
C THR A 453 -10.09 -13.64 -3.02
N MET A 454 -9.79 -12.46 -2.50
CA MET A 454 -10.51 -11.89 -1.36
C MET A 454 -10.67 -10.37 -1.48
N GLU A 455 -11.57 -9.82 -0.69
CA GLU A 455 -11.71 -8.37 -0.48
C GLU A 455 -10.53 -7.82 0.31
N ASN A 456 -10.12 -6.57 0.06
CA ASN A 456 -9.10 -5.89 0.86
C ASN A 456 -9.50 -5.79 2.35
N THR A 457 -10.79 -5.65 2.65
CA THR A 457 -11.33 -5.67 4.02
C THR A 457 -11.03 -6.98 4.76
N ARG A 458 -10.96 -8.09 4.05
CA ARG A 458 -10.68 -9.41 4.64
C ARG A 458 -9.26 -9.51 5.21
N VAL A 459 -8.33 -8.75 4.66
CA VAL A 459 -6.93 -8.72 5.15
C VAL A 459 -6.87 -8.19 6.58
N PHE A 460 -7.70 -7.17 6.91
CA PHE A 460 -7.87 -6.69 8.28
C PHE A 460 -8.30 -7.80 9.24
N ASP A 461 -9.35 -8.56 8.87
CA ASP A 461 -9.86 -9.65 9.71
C ASP A 461 -8.79 -10.70 9.96
N LEU A 462 -7.99 -11.02 8.93
CA LEU A 462 -6.91 -12.00 9.03
C LEU A 462 -5.77 -11.52 9.94
N MET A 463 -5.37 -10.25 9.84
CA MET A 463 -4.38 -9.66 10.73
C MET A 463 -4.89 -9.58 12.17
N LYS A 464 -6.15 -9.17 12.35
CA LYS A 464 -6.81 -9.13 13.65
C LYS A 464 -6.86 -10.53 14.30
N ALA A 465 -7.26 -11.53 13.54
CA ALA A 465 -7.29 -12.92 14.00
C ALA A 465 -5.87 -13.45 14.32
N ALA A 466 -4.86 -13.09 13.54
CA ALA A 466 -3.48 -13.45 13.82
C ALA A 466 -2.98 -12.85 15.13
N PHE A 467 -3.38 -11.64 15.50
CA PHE A 467 -3.10 -11.04 16.81
C PHE A 467 -3.96 -11.66 17.96
N GLY A 468 -5.07 -12.33 17.63
CA GLY A 468 -6.01 -12.86 18.61
C GLY A 468 -6.95 -11.79 19.19
N PHE A 469 -7.30 -10.76 18.42
CA PHE A 469 -8.19 -9.67 18.79
C PHE A 469 -9.64 -9.95 18.42
#